data_d613dc7c30b813e040bb28fdc13c2d29
#
_entry.id   d613dc7c30b813e040bb28fdc13c2d29
#
_cell.length_a   1.000
_cell.length_b   1.000
_cell.length_c   1.000
_cell.angle_alpha   90.00
_cell.angle_beta   90.00
_cell.angle_gamma   90.00
#
_symmetry.space_group_name_H-M   'P 1'
#
loop_
_entity.id
_entity.type
_entity.pdbx_description
1 polymer ?
#
loop_
_entity_poly.entity_id
_entity_poly.type
_entity_poly.pdbx_seq_one_letter_code
_entity_poly.pdbx_strand_id
1 'polypeptide(L)'
;MTPQGTITVEHMDGSAAAQAEDAFRLIYADVFAEPPYNETADDVAATFRRFRSQTRKRTFRAALARTEDGEPVGMAYGYPVEPDTGWWDELTEPVPDDMRREDGHRTFGLMELAVRGPWRGQGVARRLHETLLHVIEAERVLLNVHPDSKAASAAYQAWGYRKIGEARPWEGPDLYDVMLLDLRT
;
A
#
# COMPACT_ATOMS: atom_id res chain seq x y z
N MET A 1 -5.35 -2.08 -30.88
CA MET A 1 -4.38 -1.81 -29.81
C MET A 1 -4.48 -0.32 -29.48
N THR A 2 -4.98 -0.01 -28.30
CA THR A 2 -5.01 1.37 -27.87
C THR A 2 -3.58 1.81 -27.61
N PRO A 3 -3.11 2.93 -28.21
CA PRO A 3 -1.79 3.41 -27.86
C PRO A 3 -1.80 3.66 -26.35
N GLN A 4 -0.86 3.03 -25.70
CA GLN A 4 -0.66 3.28 -24.29
C GLN A 4 -0.11 4.69 -24.16
N GLY A 5 -0.99 5.61 -23.78
CA GLY A 5 -0.54 6.96 -23.44
C GLY A 5 0.51 6.87 -22.36
N THR A 6 1.40 7.83 -22.32
CA THR A 6 2.41 7.93 -21.29
C THR A 6 1.74 8.01 -19.93
N ILE A 7 2.09 7.09 -19.02
CA ILE A 7 1.68 7.14 -17.62
C ILE A 7 2.76 7.88 -16.84
N THR A 8 2.36 8.91 -16.11
CA THR A 8 3.26 9.59 -15.19
C THR A 8 3.00 9.15 -13.76
N VAL A 9 4.06 9.00 -12.97
CA VAL A 9 3.97 8.66 -11.55
C VAL A 9 4.57 9.80 -10.76
N GLU A 10 3.77 10.37 -9.87
CA GLU A 10 4.15 11.53 -9.06
C GLU A 10 4.25 11.13 -7.59
N HIS A 11 5.35 11.49 -6.94
CA HIS A 11 5.49 11.36 -5.50
C HIS A 11 4.72 12.48 -4.80
N MET A 12 4.07 12.15 -3.68
CA MET A 12 3.30 13.10 -2.88
C MET A 12 3.59 12.95 -1.40
N ASP A 13 3.72 14.08 -0.71
CA ASP A 13 3.68 14.09 0.75
C ASP A 13 2.21 14.07 1.22
N GLY A 14 2.00 14.14 2.55
CA GLY A 14 0.64 14.09 3.10
C GLY A 14 -0.25 15.24 2.63
N SER A 15 0.30 16.45 2.53
CA SER A 15 -0.46 17.62 2.09
C SER A 15 -0.91 17.47 0.63
N ALA A 16 0.00 17.08 -0.24
CA ALA A 16 -0.32 16.87 -1.66
C ALA A 16 -1.33 15.74 -1.84
N ALA A 17 -1.16 14.63 -1.10
CA ALA A 17 -2.08 13.51 -1.15
C ALA A 17 -3.48 13.91 -0.67
N ALA A 18 -3.57 14.69 0.40
CA ALA A 18 -4.86 15.18 0.90
C ALA A 18 -5.59 16.02 -0.14
N GLN A 19 -4.86 16.85 -0.88
CA GLN A 19 -5.44 17.66 -1.96
C GLN A 19 -5.90 16.79 -3.13
N ALA A 20 -5.29 15.64 -3.34
CA ALA A 20 -5.61 14.70 -4.40
C ALA A 20 -6.54 13.56 -3.93
N GLU A 21 -7.22 13.73 -2.79
CA GLU A 21 -8.04 12.67 -2.19
C GLU A 21 -9.01 12.04 -3.18
N ASP A 22 -9.65 12.83 -4.03
CA ASP A 22 -10.63 12.32 -4.99
C ASP A 22 -10.02 11.31 -5.96
N ALA A 23 -8.76 11.55 -6.37
CA ALA A 23 -8.03 10.64 -7.25
C ALA A 23 -7.74 9.31 -6.55
N PHE A 24 -7.24 9.36 -5.31
CA PHE A 24 -7.00 8.15 -4.50
C PHE A 24 -8.27 7.37 -4.26
N ARG A 25 -9.35 8.08 -3.92
CA ARG A 25 -10.65 7.45 -3.64
C ARG A 25 -11.23 6.77 -4.87
N LEU A 26 -11.11 7.39 -6.04
CA LEU A 26 -11.60 6.79 -7.29
C LEU A 26 -10.88 5.47 -7.58
N ILE A 27 -9.55 5.46 -7.48
CA ILE A 27 -8.76 4.24 -7.70
C ILE A 27 -9.13 3.17 -6.69
N TYR A 28 -9.19 3.54 -5.41
CA TYR A 28 -9.52 2.61 -4.33
C TYR A 28 -10.89 1.98 -4.54
N ALA A 29 -11.91 2.79 -4.79
CA ALA A 29 -13.27 2.31 -4.97
C ALA A 29 -13.37 1.33 -6.14
N ASP A 30 -12.68 1.63 -7.23
CA ASP A 30 -12.68 0.80 -8.44
C ASP A 30 -12.02 -0.56 -8.19
N VAL A 31 -10.86 -0.56 -7.56
CA VAL A 31 -10.06 -1.76 -7.34
C VAL A 31 -10.65 -2.64 -6.23
N PHE A 32 -11.02 -2.05 -5.11
CA PHE A 32 -11.46 -2.82 -3.94
C PHE A 32 -12.94 -3.24 -4.00
N ALA A 33 -13.69 -2.81 -5.01
CA ALA A 33 -14.97 -3.40 -5.33
C ALA A 33 -14.83 -4.81 -5.90
N GLU A 34 -13.65 -5.15 -6.42
CA GLU A 34 -13.38 -6.48 -6.99
C GLU A 34 -13.09 -7.52 -5.91
N PRO A 35 -13.32 -8.84 -6.22
CA PRO A 35 -12.88 -9.91 -5.32
C PRO A 35 -11.35 -9.89 -5.11
N PRO A 36 -10.85 -10.31 -3.98
CA PRO A 36 -11.54 -10.89 -2.81
C PRO A 36 -12.12 -9.84 -1.84
N TYR A 37 -11.96 -8.56 -2.15
CA TYR A 37 -12.28 -7.48 -1.20
C TYR A 37 -13.78 -7.15 -1.17
N ASN A 38 -14.41 -7.03 -2.33
CA ASN A 38 -15.86 -6.76 -2.47
C ASN A 38 -16.35 -5.60 -1.59
N GLU A 39 -15.55 -4.53 -1.49
CA GLU A 39 -15.86 -3.40 -0.62
C GLU A 39 -17.04 -2.59 -1.13
N THR A 40 -17.87 -2.17 -0.19
CA THR A 40 -19.05 -1.34 -0.45
C THR A 40 -18.67 0.14 -0.43
N ALA A 41 -19.63 1.00 -0.82
CA ALA A 41 -19.45 2.45 -0.71
C ALA A 41 -19.19 2.88 0.74
N ASP A 42 -19.81 2.22 1.72
CA ASP A 42 -19.60 2.50 3.14
C ASP A 42 -18.18 2.12 3.59
N ASP A 43 -17.65 1.00 3.09
CA ASP A 43 -16.28 0.58 3.36
C ASP A 43 -15.28 1.60 2.82
N VAL A 44 -15.49 2.07 1.60
CA VAL A 44 -14.66 3.09 0.97
C VAL A 44 -14.70 4.39 1.77
N ALA A 45 -15.89 4.82 2.19
CA ALA A 45 -16.04 6.03 3.00
C ALA A 45 -15.28 5.92 4.33
N ALA A 46 -15.33 4.75 4.97
CA ALA A 46 -14.59 4.50 6.21
C ALA A 46 -13.07 4.60 5.99
N THR A 47 -12.59 4.01 4.91
CA THR A 47 -11.16 4.06 4.54
C THR A 47 -10.70 5.51 4.35
N PHE A 48 -11.51 6.33 3.69
CA PHE A 48 -11.09 7.71 3.40
C PHE A 48 -11.29 8.66 4.58
N ARG A 49 -12.10 8.31 5.57
CA ARG A 49 -12.06 8.99 6.87
C ARG A 49 -10.69 8.78 7.54
N ARG A 50 -10.19 7.55 7.51
CA ARG A 50 -8.85 7.24 8.03
C ARG A 50 -7.75 7.89 7.21
N PHE A 51 -7.88 7.89 5.89
CA PHE A 51 -6.94 8.52 4.97
C PHE A 51 -6.70 9.99 5.33
N ARG A 52 -7.76 10.72 5.63
CA ARG A 52 -7.65 12.14 6.03
C ARG A 52 -6.82 12.32 7.30
N SER A 53 -6.95 11.41 8.24
CA SER A 53 -6.13 11.40 9.45
C SER A 53 -4.68 10.99 9.14
N GLN A 54 -4.52 9.98 8.30
CA GLN A 54 -3.20 9.43 7.96
C GLN A 54 -2.34 10.43 7.18
N THR A 55 -2.93 11.22 6.29
CA THR A 55 -2.20 12.25 5.52
C THR A 55 -1.59 13.33 6.40
N ARG A 56 -2.06 13.46 7.64
CA ARG A 56 -1.49 14.40 8.61
C ARG A 56 -0.23 13.89 9.29
N LYS A 57 0.08 12.61 9.12
CA LYS A 57 1.30 12.03 9.67
C LYS A 57 2.51 12.65 8.99
N ARG A 58 3.51 13.00 9.78
CA ARG A 58 4.64 13.81 9.34
C ARG A 58 5.41 13.21 8.16
N THR A 59 5.53 11.91 8.12
CA THR A 59 6.28 11.19 7.10
C THR A 59 5.39 10.29 6.25
N PHE A 60 4.12 10.65 6.11
CA PHE A 60 3.24 10.05 5.11
C PHE A 60 3.82 10.27 3.71
N ARG A 61 3.84 9.21 2.91
CA ARG A 61 4.32 9.29 1.52
C ARG A 61 3.36 8.53 0.62
N ALA A 62 3.15 9.07 -0.56
CA ALA A 62 2.27 8.48 -1.56
C ALA A 62 2.86 8.61 -2.94
N ALA A 63 2.34 7.80 -3.86
CA ALA A 63 2.61 7.91 -5.29
C ALA A 63 1.29 7.80 -6.02
N LEU A 64 1.11 8.62 -7.05
CA LEU A 64 -0.11 8.64 -7.85
C LEU A 64 0.26 8.58 -9.32
N ALA A 65 -0.34 7.62 -10.03
CA ALA A 65 -0.14 7.43 -11.46
C ALA A 65 -1.34 7.98 -12.23
N ARG A 66 -1.07 8.74 -13.27
CA ARG A 66 -2.09 9.35 -14.15
C ARG A 66 -1.73 9.16 -15.61
N THR A 67 -2.75 9.13 -16.46
CA THR A 67 -2.57 9.24 -17.91
C THR A 67 -2.20 10.67 -18.29
N GLU A 68 -1.84 10.88 -19.56
CA GLU A 68 -1.57 12.24 -20.09
C GLU A 68 -2.76 13.17 -19.90
N ASP A 69 -3.97 12.65 -19.98
CA ASP A 69 -5.21 13.41 -19.79
C ASP A 69 -5.54 13.66 -18.32
N GLY A 70 -4.70 13.18 -17.41
CA GLY A 70 -4.88 13.37 -15.98
C GLY A 70 -5.77 12.34 -15.30
N GLU A 71 -6.18 11.29 -16.00
CA GLU A 71 -7.02 10.24 -15.38
C GLU A 71 -6.21 9.44 -14.37
N PRO A 72 -6.71 9.29 -13.13
CA PRO A 72 -6.01 8.48 -12.13
C PRO A 72 -6.08 7.00 -12.46
N VAL A 73 -4.95 6.32 -12.47
CA VAL A 73 -4.91 4.89 -12.86
C VAL A 73 -4.32 3.98 -11.80
N GLY A 74 -3.53 4.52 -10.88
CA GLY A 74 -2.93 3.72 -9.82
C GLY A 74 -2.42 4.60 -8.69
N MET A 75 -2.29 4.01 -7.50
CA MET A 75 -1.81 4.73 -6.33
C MET A 75 -1.14 3.79 -5.35
N ALA A 76 -0.29 4.38 -4.51
CA ALA A 76 0.28 3.69 -3.35
C ALA A 76 0.48 4.71 -2.25
N TYR A 77 0.36 4.30 -0.99
CA TYR A 77 0.68 5.17 0.13
C TYR A 77 1.00 4.37 1.38
N GLY A 78 1.68 5.04 2.27
CA GLY A 78 1.99 4.49 3.57
C GLY A 78 2.64 5.52 4.47
N TYR A 79 3.07 5.05 5.63
CA TYR A 79 3.71 5.89 6.65
C TYR A 79 4.56 5.02 7.56
N PRO A 80 5.50 5.61 8.31
CA PRO A 80 6.32 4.82 9.23
C PRO A 80 5.48 4.15 10.32
N VAL A 81 5.90 2.96 10.67
CA VAL A 81 5.30 2.20 11.78
C VAL A 81 5.76 2.82 13.10
N GLU A 82 4.80 3.14 13.96
CA GLU A 82 5.08 3.77 15.24
C GLU A 82 5.64 2.77 16.26
N PRO A 83 6.41 3.24 17.27
CA PRO A 83 6.97 2.35 18.30
C PRO A 83 5.92 1.56 19.08
N ASP A 84 4.73 2.13 19.26
CA ASP A 84 3.61 1.51 19.98
C ASP A 84 2.64 0.76 19.09
N THR A 85 3.06 0.42 17.86
CA THR A 85 2.18 -0.28 16.90
C THR A 85 1.67 -1.60 17.46
N GLY A 86 0.40 -1.90 17.16
CA GLY A 86 -0.17 -3.23 17.41
C GLY A 86 0.07 -4.22 16.28
N TRP A 87 0.71 -3.82 15.19
CA TRP A 87 0.86 -4.66 13.99
C TRP A 87 1.50 -6.01 14.32
N TRP A 88 2.61 -5.99 15.06
CA TRP A 88 3.32 -7.23 15.40
C TRP A 88 2.51 -8.13 16.33
N ASP A 89 1.61 -7.57 17.12
CA ASP A 89 0.74 -8.33 18.02
C ASP A 89 -0.42 -9.00 17.29
N GLU A 90 -0.72 -8.55 16.07
CA GLU A 90 -1.79 -9.13 15.25
C GLU A 90 -1.37 -10.42 14.56
N LEU A 91 -0.08 -10.75 14.51
CA LEU A 91 0.39 -11.99 13.93
C LEU A 91 -0.10 -13.18 14.72
N THR A 92 -0.50 -14.24 14.01
CA THR A 92 -1.02 -15.47 14.63
C THR A 92 0.05 -16.23 15.40
N GLU A 93 1.32 -16.04 15.03
CA GLU A 93 2.47 -16.62 15.72
C GLU A 93 3.48 -15.51 16.03
N PRO A 94 4.13 -15.56 17.20
CA PRO A 94 5.09 -14.52 17.54
C PRO A 94 6.33 -14.59 16.64
N VAL A 95 6.92 -13.43 16.39
CA VAL A 95 8.18 -13.31 15.67
C VAL A 95 9.29 -12.96 16.67
N PRO A 96 10.58 -13.13 16.29
CA PRO A 96 11.68 -12.76 17.19
C PRO A 96 11.61 -11.30 17.64
N ASP A 97 12.01 -11.04 18.86
CA ASP A 97 11.99 -9.69 19.45
C ASP A 97 12.71 -8.66 18.58
N ASP A 98 13.83 -9.04 18.00
CA ASP A 98 14.60 -8.14 17.13
C ASP A 98 13.82 -7.77 15.86
N MET A 99 13.02 -8.68 15.34
CA MET A 99 12.18 -8.41 14.17
C MET A 99 11.06 -7.42 14.50
N ARG A 100 10.44 -7.55 15.68
CA ARG A 100 9.29 -6.72 16.06
C ARG A 100 9.68 -5.36 16.66
N ARG A 101 10.96 -5.08 16.83
CA ARG A 101 11.43 -3.81 17.40
C ARG A 101 11.15 -2.67 16.43
N GLU A 102 10.52 -1.61 16.94
CA GLU A 102 10.21 -0.40 16.17
C GLU A 102 10.66 0.84 16.91
N ASP A 103 11.14 1.83 16.17
CA ASP A 103 11.60 3.10 16.72
C ASP A 103 10.93 4.32 16.06
N GLY A 104 9.93 4.08 15.22
CA GLY A 104 9.24 5.14 14.46
C GLY A 104 9.93 5.50 13.15
N HIS A 105 11.12 4.95 12.88
CA HIS A 105 11.90 5.24 11.67
C HIS A 105 12.35 3.99 10.93
N ARG A 106 12.33 2.85 11.59
CA ARG A 106 12.87 1.60 11.06
C ARG A 106 12.05 1.02 9.91
N THR A 107 10.73 1.05 10.05
CA THR A 107 9.81 0.35 9.16
C THR A 107 8.83 1.32 8.51
N PHE A 108 8.72 1.24 7.19
CA PHE A 108 7.65 1.91 6.46
C PHE A 108 6.50 0.90 6.25
N GLY A 109 5.31 1.25 6.71
CA GLY A 109 4.13 0.43 6.48
C GLY A 109 3.47 0.84 5.16
N LEU A 110 3.50 -0.06 4.19
CA LEU A 110 2.80 0.15 2.91
C LEU A 110 1.33 -0.21 3.13
N MET A 111 0.47 0.80 3.13
CA MET A 111 -0.94 0.61 3.47
C MET A 111 -1.77 0.20 2.27
N GLU A 112 -1.54 0.82 1.12
CA GLU A 112 -2.26 0.51 -0.11
C GLU A 112 -1.34 0.60 -1.32
N LEU A 113 -1.59 -0.29 -2.28
CA LEU A 113 -1.01 -0.27 -3.62
C LEU A 113 -2.07 -0.85 -4.56
N ALA A 114 -2.55 -0.05 -5.49
CA ALA A 114 -3.65 -0.45 -6.35
C ALA A 114 -3.50 0.13 -7.74
N VAL A 115 -3.83 -0.69 -8.75
CA VAL A 115 -3.86 -0.27 -10.16
C VAL A 115 -5.20 -0.68 -10.75
N ARG A 116 -5.89 0.26 -11.40
CA ARG A 116 -7.19 -0.01 -12.02
C ARG A 116 -7.02 -1.01 -13.16
N GLY A 117 -8.04 -1.87 -13.32
CA GLY A 117 -8.01 -3.02 -14.23
C GLY A 117 -7.44 -2.75 -15.62
N PRO A 118 -7.94 -1.73 -16.36
CA PRO A 118 -7.46 -1.47 -17.73
C PRO A 118 -5.95 -1.19 -17.85
N TRP A 119 -5.30 -0.80 -16.76
CA TRP A 119 -3.88 -0.43 -16.77
C TRP A 119 -2.96 -1.47 -16.10
N ARG A 120 -3.52 -2.63 -15.72
CA ARG A 120 -2.72 -3.71 -15.14
C ARG A 120 -1.85 -4.39 -16.20
N GLY A 121 -0.77 -5.03 -15.74
CA GLY A 121 0.13 -5.75 -16.62
C GLY A 121 1.06 -4.86 -17.44
N GLN A 122 1.18 -3.58 -17.08
CA GLN A 122 1.97 -2.58 -17.81
C GLN A 122 3.08 -1.97 -16.97
N GLY A 123 3.36 -2.54 -15.81
CA GLY A 123 4.44 -2.07 -14.94
C GLY A 123 4.08 -0.87 -14.06
N VAL A 124 2.81 -0.47 -13.99
CA VAL A 124 2.40 0.70 -13.20
C VAL A 124 2.62 0.46 -11.71
N ALA A 125 2.23 -0.72 -11.20
CA ALA A 125 2.43 -1.06 -9.78
C ALA A 125 3.89 -0.99 -9.38
N ARG A 126 4.77 -1.54 -10.22
CA ARG A 126 6.21 -1.50 -9.97
C ARG A 126 6.75 -0.08 -9.90
N ARG A 127 6.31 0.78 -10.82
CA ARG A 127 6.73 2.19 -10.84
C ARG A 127 6.24 2.94 -9.61
N LEU A 128 5.01 2.68 -9.16
CA LEU A 128 4.47 3.26 -7.93
C LEU A 128 5.33 2.85 -6.73
N HIS A 129 5.64 1.58 -6.63
CA HIS A 129 6.46 1.03 -5.56
C HIS A 129 7.86 1.64 -5.56
N GLU A 130 8.52 1.67 -6.73
CA GLU A 130 9.85 2.25 -6.88
C GLU A 130 9.86 3.73 -6.51
N THR A 131 8.83 4.48 -6.90
CA THR A 131 8.69 5.90 -6.56
C THR A 131 8.63 6.09 -5.04
N LEU A 132 7.89 5.26 -4.33
CA LEU A 132 7.86 5.31 -2.87
C LEU A 132 9.22 4.96 -2.25
N LEU A 133 9.87 3.90 -2.73
CA LEU A 133 11.16 3.49 -2.17
C LEU A 133 12.24 4.56 -2.31
N HIS A 134 12.13 5.43 -3.33
CA HIS A 134 13.08 6.50 -3.55
C HIS A 134 13.02 7.61 -2.50
N VAL A 135 11.89 7.77 -1.83
CA VAL A 135 11.64 8.92 -0.95
C VAL A 135 11.49 8.55 0.53
N ILE A 136 11.48 7.26 0.84
CA ILE A 136 11.41 6.80 2.23
C ILE A 136 12.83 6.55 2.78
N GLU A 137 12.98 6.72 4.08
CA GLU A 137 14.27 6.55 4.75
C GLU A 137 14.29 5.35 5.71
N ALA A 138 13.37 4.43 5.52
CA ALA A 138 13.24 3.23 6.36
C ALA A 138 14.26 2.16 6.00
N GLU A 139 14.50 1.26 6.93
CA GLU A 139 15.36 0.08 6.72
C GLU A 139 14.61 -1.03 5.97
N ARG A 140 13.28 -1.02 6.09
CA ARG A 140 12.43 -2.10 5.55
C ARG A 140 11.01 -1.62 5.32
N VAL A 141 10.26 -2.40 4.52
CA VAL A 141 8.84 -2.15 4.25
C VAL A 141 8.03 -3.35 4.74
N LEU A 142 6.93 -3.07 5.42
CA LEU A 142 6.01 -4.07 5.96
C LEU A 142 4.65 -3.86 5.31
N LEU A 143 3.99 -4.96 4.93
CA LEU A 143 2.64 -4.89 4.36
C LEU A 143 1.82 -6.14 4.70
N ASN A 144 0.51 -5.98 4.60
CA ASN A 144 -0.43 -7.10 4.62
C ASN A 144 -1.02 -7.28 3.22
N VAL A 145 -1.13 -8.51 2.75
CA VAL A 145 -1.76 -8.81 1.48
C VAL A 145 -2.71 -9.99 1.63
N HIS A 146 -3.90 -9.88 1.05
CA HIS A 146 -4.85 -10.98 1.05
C HIS A 146 -4.29 -12.12 0.20
N PRO A 147 -4.26 -13.38 0.71
CA PRO A 147 -3.66 -14.49 -0.04
C PRO A 147 -4.37 -14.79 -1.36
N ASP A 148 -5.63 -14.42 -1.49
CA ASP A 148 -6.38 -14.59 -2.74
C ASP A 148 -6.08 -13.50 -3.78
N SER A 149 -5.35 -12.46 -3.39
CA SER A 149 -4.82 -11.46 -4.32
C SER A 149 -3.54 -12.01 -4.96
N LYS A 150 -3.70 -12.99 -5.86
CA LYS A 150 -2.57 -13.74 -6.41
C LYS A 150 -1.59 -12.87 -7.19
N ALA A 151 -2.11 -11.94 -7.99
CA ALA A 151 -1.26 -11.04 -8.77
C ALA A 151 -0.44 -10.13 -7.86
N ALA A 152 -1.04 -9.60 -6.80
CA ALA A 152 -0.35 -8.76 -5.83
C ALA A 152 0.73 -9.56 -5.09
N SER A 153 0.38 -10.75 -4.60
CA SER A 153 1.33 -11.62 -3.89
C SER A 153 2.52 -11.97 -4.76
N ALA A 154 2.28 -12.32 -6.03
CA ALA A 154 3.34 -12.65 -6.98
C ALA A 154 4.25 -11.45 -7.24
N ALA A 155 3.67 -10.25 -7.38
CA ALA A 155 4.43 -9.02 -7.59
C ALA A 155 5.34 -8.74 -6.40
N TYR A 156 4.81 -8.81 -5.18
CA TYR A 156 5.61 -8.56 -3.97
C TYR A 156 6.77 -9.56 -3.85
N GLN A 157 6.52 -10.83 -4.11
CA GLN A 157 7.58 -11.85 -4.11
C GLN A 157 8.65 -11.54 -5.15
N ALA A 158 8.23 -11.14 -6.36
CA ALA A 158 9.15 -10.79 -7.44
C ALA A 158 10.02 -9.56 -7.07
N TRP A 159 9.50 -8.66 -6.24
CA TRP A 159 10.23 -7.46 -5.80
C TRP A 159 11.11 -7.70 -4.57
N GLY A 160 11.13 -8.92 -4.05
CA GLY A 160 12.00 -9.30 -2.95
C GLY A 160 11.34 -9.37 -1.57
N TYR A 161 10.03 -9.20 -1.48
CA TYR A 161 9.32 -9.39 -0.21
C TYR A 161 9.30 -10.87 0.15
N ARG A 162 9.38 -11.14 1.45
CA ARG A 162 9.22 -12.50 1.99
C ARG A 162 8.06 -12.52 2.99
N LYS A 163 7.33 -13.61 3.01
CA LYS A 163 6.26 -13.80 3.99
C LYS A 163 6.88 -14.10 5.35
N ILE A 164 6.48 -13.38 6.37
CA ILE A 164 6.99 -13.56 7.74
C ILE A 164 5.93 -14.06 8.71
N GLY A 165 4.68 -14.16 8.28
CA GLY A 165 3.59 -14.64 9.12
C GLY A 165 2.25 -14.34 8.51
N GLU A 166 1.22 -14.57 9.31
CA GLU A 166 -0.16 -14.30 8.95
C GLU A 166 -0.82 -13.49 10.08
N ALA A 167 -1.77 -12.64 9.72
CA ALA A 167 -2.45 -11.78 10.69
C ALA A 167 -3.92 -11.58 10.34
N ARG A 168 -4.72 -11.24 11.34
CA ARG A 168 -6.09 -10.74 11.15
C ARG A 168 -6.11 -9.27 11.54
N PRO A 169 -5.81 -8.36 10.57
CA PRO A 169 -5.75 -6.94 10.89
C PRO A 169 -7.11 -6.31 11.16
N TRP A 170 -8.18 -7.01 10.78
CA TRP A 170 -9.56 -6.58 11.01
C TRP A 170 -10.39 -7.70 11.61
N GLU A 171 -11.52 -7.35 12.20
CA GLU A 171 -12.50 -8.34 12.61
C GLU A 171 -13.02 -9.11 11.39
N GLY A 172 -13.14 -10.43 11.52
CA GLY A 172 -13.61 -11.28 10.44
C GLY A 172 -12.76 -12.52 10.29
N PRO A 173 -13.13 -13.42 9.36
CA PRO A 173 -12.46 -14.72 9.22
C PRO A 173 -11.17 -14.68 8.42
N ASP A 174 -10.88 -13.57 7.70
CA ASP A 174 -9.80 -13.55 6.72
C ASP A 174 -8.44 -13.36 7.37
N LEU A 175 -7.54 -14.28 7.07
CA LEU A 175 -6.12 -14.15 7.37
C LEU A 175 -5.42 -13.47 6.21
N TYR A 176 -4.56 -12.51 6.54
CA TYR A 176 -3.70 -11.84 5.57
C TYR A 176 -2.27 -12.34 5.71
N ASP A 177 -1.55 -12.41 4.61
CA ASP A 177 -0.11 -12.65 4.64
C ASP A 177 0.59 -11.36 5.03
N VAL A 178 1.51 -11.46 5.99
CA VAL A 178 2.38 -10.34 6.37
C VAL A 178 3.69 -10.52 5.65
N MET A 179 4.11 -9.50 4.90
CA MET A 179 5.30 -9.56 4.06
C MET A 179 6.26 -8.43 4.42
N LEU A 180 7.55 -8.73 4.30
CA LEU A 180 8.62 -7.81 4.68
C LEU A 180 9.65 -7.72 3.56
N LEU A 181 10.07 -6.48 3.24
CA LEU A 181 11.15 -6.21 2.29
C LEU A 181 12.27 -5.49 3.04
N ASP A 182 13.45 -6.08 3.05
CA ASP A 182 14.64 -5.42 3.59
C ASP A 182 15.22 -4.49 2.52
N LEU A 183 15.43 -3.23 2.90
CA LEU A 183 15.99 -2.22 1.99
C LEU A 183 17.51 -2.09 2.15
N ARG A 184 18.03 -2.60 3.26
CA ARG A 184 19.47 -2.62 3.51
C ARG A 184 20.01 -4.00 3.22
N THR A 185 20.79 -4.10 2.20
CA THR A 185 21.50 -5.33 1.84
C THR A 185 22.98 -5.17 2.11
#